data_ade4b52beefe4619ce7c8cc66f4607f1
#
_entry.id   ade4b52beefe4619ce7c8cc66f4607f1
#
_cell.length_a   1.000
_cell.length_b   1.000
_cell.length_c   1.000
_cell.angle_alpha   90.00
_cell.angle_beta   90.00
_cell.angle_gamma   90.00
#
_symmetry.space_group_name_H-M   'P 1'
#
loop_
_entity.id
_entity.type
_entity.pdbx_description
1 polymer ?
#
loop_
_entity_poly.entity_id
_entity_poly.type
_entity_poly.pdbx_seq_one_letter_code
_entity_poly.pdbx_strand_id
1 'polypeptide(L)'
;MLKKELPGYLSDRLQEALWREGLHIINENYATTQELDRAIEDGPGLRYSIMGTFLTFHLAGGNAGMKHMLKQFGPALKLPWTKLKAPKLTNKLSDKLISGTKKQAKGKSINMLSNIRDQYLV
;
A
#
# COMPACT_ATOMS: atom_id res chain seq x y z
N MET A 1 -7.03 -21.93 -4.36
CA MET A 1 -6.21 -22.79 -3.49
C MET A 1 -4.75 -22.55 -3.80
N LEU A 2 -3.92 -22.26 -2.82
CA LEU A 2 -2.48 -22.08 -3.02
C LEU A 2 -1.84 -23.41 -3.36
N LYS A 3 -0.94 -23.41 -4.33
CA LYS A 3 -0.23 -24.62 -4.78
C LYS A 3 0.86 -25.08 -3.81
N LYS A 4 1.22 -24.23 -2.84
CA LYS A 4 2.33 -24.43 -1.91
C LYS A 4 2.13 -23.47 -0.73
N GLU A 5 2.55 -23.89 0.45
CA GLU A 5 2.57 -23.02 1.62
C GLU A 5 3.46 -21.81 1.41
N LEU A 6 2.97 -20.65 1.88
CA LEU A 6 3.66 -19.39 1.82
C LEU A 6 3.78 -18.81 3.24
N PRO A 7 5.00 -18.52 3.72
CA PRO A 7 5.14 -17.84 5.01
C PRO A 7 4.37 -16.50 5.01
N GLY A 8 3.52 -16.29 6.02
CA GLY A 8 2.82 -15.03 6.26
C GLY A 8 1.56 -14.82 5.42
N TYR A 9 0.92 -15.81 4.90
CA TYR A 9 -0.29 -15.70 4.06
C TYR A 9 -0.17 -14.73 2.87
N LEU A 10 -0.92 -14.97 1.81
CA LEU A 10 -0.76 -14.23 0.55
C LEU A 10 -1.13 -12.74 0.67
N SER A 11 -2.31 -12.45 1.20
CA SER A 11 -2.78 -11.07 1.37
C SER A 11 -1.96 -10.29 2.39
N ASP A 12 -1.60 -10.93 3.50
CA ASP A 12 -0.80 -10.30 4.55
C ASP A 12 0.61 -9.95 4.08
N ARG A 13 1.22 -10.81 3.26
CA ARG A 13 2.53 -10.52 2.68
C ARG A 13 2.50 -9.33 1.72
N LEU A 14 1.43 -9.18 0.93
CA LEU A 14 1.26 -8.02 0.05
C LEU A 14 0.99 -6.75 0.84
N GLN A 15 0.16 -6.83 1.89
CA GLN A 15 -0.10 -5.70 2.78
C GLN A 15 1.17 -5.28 3.53
N GLU A 16 1.98 -6.24 3.98
CA GLU A 16 3.25 -5.96 4.63
C GLU A 16 4.24 -5.22 3.71
N ALA A 17 4.24 -5.50 2.43
CA ALA A 17 5.06 -4.77 1.46
C ALA A 17 4.67 -3.28 1.38
N LEU A 18 3.38 -2.98 1.35
CA LEU A 18 2.88 -1.60 1.40
C LEU A 18 3.25 -0.92 2.72
N TRP A 19 3.07 -1.62 3.84
CA TRP A 19 3.41 -1.13 5.17
C TRP A 19 4.89 -0.76 5.28
N ARG A 20 5.78 -1.66 4.91
CA ARG A 20 7.24 -1.44 4.97
C ARG A 20 7.69 -0.27 4.11
N GLU A 21 7.15 -0.15 2.91
CA GLU A 21 7.47 0.97 2.02
C GLU A 21 6.94 2.29 2.59
N GLY A 22 5.72 2.31 3.12
CA GLY A 22 5.15 3.46 3.80
C GLY A 22 6.00 3.97 4.97
N LEU A 23 6.56 3.06 5.76
CA LEU A 23 7.46 3.41 6.86
C LEU A 23 8.71 4.15 6.37
N HIS A 24 9.29 3.75 5.25
CA HIS A 24 10.43 4.46 4.65
C HIS A 24 10.04 5.87 4.21
N ILE A 25 8.93 6.03 3.54
CA ILE A 25 8.46 7.33 3.03
C ILE A 25 8.24 8.31 4.17
N ILE A 26 7.63 7.87 5.28
CA ILE A 26 7.42 8.71 6.46
C ILE A 26 8.74 9.01 7.16
N ASN A 27 9.61 8.01 7.32
CA ASN A 27 10.90 8.18 7.98
C ASN A 27 11.80 9.18 7.25
N GLU A 28 11.74 9.20 5.93
CA GLU A 28 12.51 10.10 5.07
C GLU A 28 11.82 11.45 4.83
N ASN A 29 10.66 11.71 5.46
CA ASN A 29 9.89 12.95 5.38
C ASN A 29 9.34 13.31 3.99
N TYR A 30 9.07 12.31 3.15
CA TYR A 30 8.45 12.57 1.84
C TYR A 30 6.95 12.82 1.92
N ALA A 31 6.27 12.23 2.90
CA ALA A 31 4.82 12.38 3.06
C ALA A 31 4.40 12.16 4.52
N THR A 32 3.22 12.66 4.85
CA THR A 32 2.51 12.36 6.09
C THR A 32 1.74 11.05 5.98
N THR A 33 1.30 10.49 7.11
CA THR A 33 0.43 9.31 7.12
C THR A 33 -0.84 9.53 6.32
N GLN A 34 -1.45 10.70 6.43
CA GLN A 34 -2.67 11.05 5.70
C GLN A 34 -2.44 11.11 4.18
N GLU A 35 -1.34 11.69 3.76
CA GLU A 35 -1.00 11.77 2.33
C GLU A 35 -0.74 10.37 1.73
N LEU A 36 -0.10 9.49 2.49
CA LEU A 36 0.10 8.11 2.07
C LEU A 36 -1.21 7.33 1.94
N ASP A 37 -2.09 7.45 2.93
CA ASP A 37 -3.41 6.79 2.88
C ASP A 37 -4.21 7.30 1.67
N ARG A 38 -4.24 8.61 1.45
CA ARG A 38 -4.91 9.20 0.28
C ARG A 38 -4.32 8.73 -1.04
N ALA A 39 -3.00 8.56 -1.12
CA ALA A 39 -2.36 8.04 -2.33
C ALA A 39 -2.85 6.64 -2.69
N ILE A 40 -3.16 5.80 -1.70
CA ILE A 40 -3.77 4.48 -1.93
C ILE A 40 -5.26 4.61 -2.23
N GLU A 41 -6.02 5.36 -1.41
CA GLU A 41 -7.47 5.52 -1.55
C GLU A 41 -7.88 6.10 -2.90
N ASP A 42 -7.21 7.17 -3.33
CA ASP A 42 -7.50 7.89 -4.58
C ASP A 42 -6.74 7.33 -5.79
N GLY A 43 -5.81 6.41 -5.55
CA GLY A 43 -4.97 5.78 -6.56
C GLY A 43 -5.33 4.31 -6.78
N PRO A 44 -4.38 3.39 -6.53
CA PRO A 44 -4.58 1.97 -6.82
C PRO A 44 -5.73 1.34 -6.04
N GLY A 45 -6.04 1.84 -4.86
CA GLY A 45 -7.11 1.34 -4.00
C GLY A 45 -8.50 1.39 -4.64
N LEU A 46 -8.74 2.36 -5.54
CA LEU A 46 -10.00 2.46 -6.27
C LEU A 46 -10.32 1.20 -7.09
N ARG A 47 -9.30 0.46 -7.48
CA ARG A 47 -9.41 -0.73 -8.33
C ARG A 47 -9.36 -2.03 -7.54
N TYR A 48 -8.76 -2.02 -6.36
CA TYR A 48 -8.44 -3.25 -5.62
C TYR A 48 -9.66 -4.05 -5.14
N SER A 49 -10.83 -3.44 -5.08
CA SER A 49 -12.08 -4.15 -4.78
C SER A 49 -12.62 -4.97 -5.96
N ILE A 50 -12.21 -4.65 -7.19
CA ILE A 50 -12.70 -5.30 -8.42
C ILE A 50 -11.61 -5.99 -9.23
N MET A 51 -10.35 -5.56 -9.10
CA MET A 51 -9.21 -6.21 -9.75
C MET A 51 -7.92 -5.94 -8.99
N GLY A 52 -7.03 -6.92 -8.96
CA GLY A 52 -5.72 -6.78 -8.32
C GLY A 52 -4.68 -6.12 -9.24
N THR A 53 -3.46 -6.04 -8.72
CA THR A 53 -2.32 -5.40 -9.39
C THR A 53 -2.02 -6.00 -10.77
N PHE A 54 -2.00 -7.31 -10.89
CA PHE A 54 -1.61 -7.96 -12.15
C PHE A 54 -2.62 -7.71 -13.27
N LEU A 55 -3.91 -7.79 -12.98
CA LEU A 55 -4.95 -7.51 -13.98
C LEU A 55 -4.97 -6.01 -14.33
N THR A 56 -4.74 -5.13 -13.38
CA THR A 56 -4.61 -3.69 -13.62
C THR A 56 -3.47 -3.40 -14.60
N PHE A 57 -2.30 -4.01 -14.41
CA PHE A 57 -1.16 -3.83 -15.30
C PHE A 57 -1.36 -4.53 -16.66
N HIS A 58 -2.10 -5.62 -16.69
CA HIS A 58 -2.51 -6.24 -17.95
C HIS A 58 -3.33 -5.27 -18.81
N LEU A 59 -4.30 -4.57 -18.21
CA LEU A 59 -5.08 -3.54 -18.90
C LEU A 59 -4.24 -2.33 -19.32
N ALA A 60 -3.26 -1.95 -18.51
CA ALA A 60 -2.33 -0.85 -18.85
C ALA A 60 -1.49 -1.12 -20.09
N GLY A 61 -1.30 -2.38 -20.46
CA GLY A 61 -0.62 -2.78 -21.71
C GLY A 61 -1.46 -2.61 -22.97
N GLY A 62 -2.71 -2.16 -22.86
CA GLY A 62 -3.63 -2.04 -23.99
C GLY A 62 -3.98 -3.39 -24.60
N ASN A 63 -4.25 -3.42 -25.91
CA ASN A 63 -4.68 -4.65 -26.59
C ASN A 63 -3.65 -5.79 -26.56
N ALA A 64 -2.36 -5.47 -26.43
CA ALA A 64 -1.30 -6.48 -26.29
C ALA A 64 -1.12 -6.96 -24.84
N GLY A 65 -1.77 -6.32 -23.87
CA GLY A 65 -1.84 -6.73 -22.47
C GLY A 65 -0.49 -6.77 -21.77
N MET A 66 -0.33 -7.75 -20.90
CA MET A 66 0.86 -7.91 -20.06
C MET A 66 2.15 -8.01 -20.88
N LYS A 67 2.13 -8.62 -22.05
CA LYS A 67 3.30 -8.72 -22.92
C LYS A 67 3.86 -7.33 -23.28
N HIS A 68 2.99 -6.40 -23.63
CA HIS A 68 3.38 -5.02 -23.92
C HIS A 68 3.81 -4.28 -22.65
N MET A 69 3.06 -4.46 -21.56
CA MET A 69 3.40 -3.87 -20.26
C MET A 69 4.81 -4.26 -19.81
N LEU A 70 5.16 -5.54 -19.87
CA LEU A 70 6.49 -6.03 -19.49
C LEU A 70 7.60 -5.50 -20.42
N LYS A 71 7.34 -5.41 -21.71
CA LYS A 71 8.30 -4.86 -22.66
C LYS A 71 8.59 -3.39 -22.38
N GLN A 72 7.56 -2.60 -22.11
CA GLN A 72 7.66 -1.16 -21.92
C GLN A 72 8.16 -0.78 -20.53
N PHE A 73 7.62 -1.38 -19.48
CA PHE A 73 7.88 -1.01 -18.09
C PHE A 73 8.73 -2.02 -17.31
N GLY A 74 9.00 -3.21 -17.85
CA GLY A 74 9.87 -4.18 -17.21
C GLY A 74 11.24 -3.61 -16.83
N PRO A 75 11.91 -2.81 -17.68
CA PRO A 75 13.17 -2.16 -17.33
C PRO A 75 13.10 -1.26 -16.11
N ALA A 76 11.95 -0.68 -15.80
CA ALA A 76 11.75 0.17 -14.63
C ALA A 76 11.89 -0.59 -13.30
N LEU A 77 11.79 -1.92 -13.29
CA LEU A 77 12.02 -2.74 -12.10
C LEU A 77 13.47 -2.65 -11.57
N LYS A 78 14.38 -2.18 -12.38
CA LYS A 78 15.78 -1.93 -11.98
C LYS A 78 15.97 -0.57 -11.31
N LEU A 79 14.98 0.30 -11.36
CA LEU A 79 15.04 1.62 -10.75
C LEU A 79 14.81 1.55 -9.25
N PRO A 80 15.47 2.40 -8.46
CA PRO A 80 15.38 2.38 -7.01
C PRO A 80 14.11 3.09 -6.49
N TRP A 81 12.95 2.74 -7.04
CA TRP A 81 11.68 3.38 -6.65
C TRP A 81 11.07 2.82 -5.38
N THR A 82 11.45 1.61 -4.99
CA THR A 82 11.04 0.99 -3.74
C THR A 82 12.24 0.40 -3.01
N LYS A 83 12.12 0.24 -1.71
CA LYS A 83 13.13 -0.43 -0.89
C LYS A 83 12.73 -1.87 -0.55
N LEU A 84 11.43 -2.13 -0.40
CA LEU A 84 10.83 -3.42 0.01
C LEU A 84 11.45 -4.02 1.30
N LYS A 85 12.08 -3.18 2.10
CA LYS A 85 12.83 -3.55 3.30
C LYS A 85 12.39 -2.67 4.45
N ALA A 86 12.10 -3.26 5.61
CA ALA A 86 11.68 -2.48 6.76
C ALA A 86 12.79 -1.51 7.23
N PRO A 87 12.46 -0.24 7.53
CA PRO A 87 13.36 0.65 8.23
C PRO A 87 13.48 0.25 9.70
N LYS A 88 14.50 0.74 10.38
CA LYS A 88 14.60 0.62 11.82
C LYS A 88 13.49 1.44 12.48
N LEU A 89 12.72 0.82 13.37
CA LEU A 89 11.68 1.51 14.13
C LEU A 89 12.29 2.30 15.28
N THR A 90 12.67 3.55 14.99
CA THR A 90 13.22 4.47 15.98
C THR A 90 12.09 5.16 16.75
N ASN A 91 12.39 5.74 17.93
CA ASN A 91 11.43 6.57 18.67
C ASN A 91 10.90 7.72 17.82
N LYS A 92 11.76 8.35 17.03
CA LYS A 92 11.38 9.45 16.12
C LYS A 92 10.35 8.99 15.08
N LEU A 93 10.56 7.82 14.47
CA LEU A 93 9.60 7.25 13.50
C LEU A 93 8.29 6.88 14.19
N SER A 94 8.34 6.22 15.36
CA SER A 94 7.16 5.87 16.14
C SER A 94 6.33 7.10 16.50
N ASP A 95 6.96 8.18 16.94
CA ASP A 95 6.28 9.43 17.28
C ASP A 95 5.60 10.07 16.07
N LYS A 96 6.23 10.03 14.90
CA LYS A 96 5.61 10.49 13.64
C LYS A 96 4.36 9.70 13.28
N LEU A 97 4.40 8.38 13.41
CA LEU A 97 3.27 7.51 13.12
C LEU A 97 2.10 7.77 14.09
N ILE A 98 2.40 7.80 15.38
CA ILE A 98 1.39 8.02 16.42
C ILE A 98 0.74 9.39 16.28
N SER A 99 1.53 10.45 16.16
CA SER A 99 1.00 11.80 16.02
C SER A 99 0.26 12.01 14.70
N GLY A 100 0.78 11.46 13.60
CA GLY A 100 0.15 11.53 12.28
C GLY A 100 -1.21 10.86 12.24
N THR A 101 -1.32 9.64 12.72
CA THR A 101 -2.59 8.89 12.76
C THR A 101 -3.60 9.51 13.72
N LYS A 102 -3.16 10.01 14.88
CA LYS A 102 -4.01 10.76 15.81
C LYS A 102 -4.61 12.00 15.16
N LYS A 103 -3.79 12.76 14.46
CA LYS A 103 -4.24 13.95 13.71
C LYS A 103 -5.22 13.58 12.59
N GLN A 104 -4.92 12.51 11.86
CA GLN A 104 -5.75 11.97 10.77
C GLN A 104 -7.12 11.51 11.28
N ALA A 105 -7.19 10.92 12.46
CA ALA A 105 -8.43 10.45 13.08
C ALA A 105 -9.40 11.59 13.44
N LYS A 106 -8.92 12.83 13.54
CA LYS A 106 -9.76 14.02 13.83
C LYS A 106 -10.67 13.88 15.05
N GLY A 107 -10.13 13.36 16.15
CA GLY A 107 -10.88 13.13 17.38
C GLY A 107 -11.77 11.88 17.40
N LYS A 108 -11.84 11.13 16.31
CA LYS A 108 -12.61 9.88 16.29
C LYS A 108 -11.88 8.79 17.08
N SER A 109 -12.65 8.07 17.90
CA SER A 109 -12.14 6.89 18.61
C SER A 109 -11.93 5.72 17.64
N ILE A 110 -11.20 4.71 18.10
CA ILE A 110 -11.03 3.44 17.35
C ILE A 110 -12.40 2.79 17.07
N ASN A 111 -13.32 2.80 18.02
CA ASN A 111 -14.67 2.26 17.82
C ASN A 111 -15.43 3.02 16.72
N MET A 112 -15.35 4.35 16.70
CA MET A 112 -15.98 5.16 15.66
C MET A 112 -15.40 4.86 14.28
N LEU A 113 -14.09 4.77 14.17
CA LEU A 113 -13.41 4.43 12.90
C LEU A 113 -13.76 3.01 12.44
N SER A 114 -13.84 2.06 13.37
CA SER A 114 -14.26 0.67 13.06
C SER A 114 -15.68 0.62 12.52
N ASN A 115 -16.60 1.36 13.13
CA ASN A 115 -17.99 1.43 12.67
C ASN A 115 -18.09 2.02 11.27
N ILE A 116 -17.33 3.08 10.98
CA ILE A 116 -17.27 3.68 9.63
C ILE A 116 -16.79 2.64 8.62
N ARG A 117 -15.68 1.96 8.89
CA ARG A 117 -15.16 0.90 8.03
C ARG A 117 -16.22 -0.18 7.76
N ASP A 118 -16.86 -0.66 8.81
CA ASP A 118 -17.81 -1.78 8.73
C ASP A 118 -19.05 -1.41 7.91
N GLN A 119 -19.49 -0.15 7.94
CA GLN A 119 -20.55 0.36 7.07
C GLN A 119 -20.20 0.31 5.57
N TYR A 120 -18.94 0.48 5.21
CA TYR A 120 -18.48 0.41 3.82
C TYR A 120 -18.22 -1.02 3.34
N LEU A 121 -18.03 -1.98 4.23
CA LEU A 121 -17.73 -3.38 3.90
C LEU A 121 -18.98 -4.29 3.77
N VAL A 122 -20.14 -3.76 4.03
CA VAL A 122 -21.40 -4.50 3.93
C VAL A 122 -21.90 -4.57 2.50
#